data_231edaa95884f9efd713fad3f44c3e10
#
_entry.id   231edaa95884f9efd713fad3f44c3e10
#
_cell.length_a   1.000
_cell.length_b   1.000
_cell.length_c   1.000
_cell.angle_alpha   90.00
_cell.angle_beta   90.00
_cell.angle_gamma   90.00
#
_symmetry.space_group_name_H-M   'P 1'
#
loop_
_entity.id
_entity.type
_entity.pdbx_description
1 polymer ?
#
loop_
_entity_poly.entity_id
_entity_poly.type
_entity_poly.pdbx_seq_one_letter_code
_entity_poly.pdbx_strand_id
1 'polypeptide(L)'
;SSDVCSSDLKEMRVDGGITANSLCMQMQADVMGIDITRPLIGETTALGAAYAAGLAVGFWSSTDEVRKQWKQSRRWSATSTEHQRTAGYAGWKKAVERTLNWVD
;
A
#
# COMPACT_ATOMS: atom_id res chain seq x y z
N SER A 1 13.54 14.65 -10.49
CA SER A 1 12.84 13.57 -11.14
C SER A 1 11.93 12.83 -10.15
N SER A 2 11.02 12.06 -10.68
CA SER A 2 10.06 11.30 -9.89
C SER A 2 10.71 10.23 -8.99
N ASP A 3 11.94 9.87 -9.30
CA ASP A 3 12.65 8.81 -8.57
C ASP A 3 12.99 9.20 -7.15
N VAL A 4 13.11 10.49 -6.87
CA VAL A 4 13.44 11.00 -5.54
C VAL A 4 12.40 10.57 -4.52
N CYS A 5 11.12 10.70 -4.86
CA CYS A 5 10.04 10.35 -3.93
C CYS A 5 9.94 8.84 -3.70
N SER A 6 10.10 8.04 -4.75
CA SER A 6 9.95 6.58 -4.63
C SER A 6 11.09 5.94 -3.84
N SER A 7 12.29 6.53 -3.88
CA SER A 7 13.45 5.97 -3.19
C SER A 7 13.35 6.05 -1.67
N ASP A 8 12.51 6.94 -1.16
CA ASP A 8 12.38 7.15 0.28
C ASP A 8 11.37 6.22 0.94
N LEU A 9 10.51 5.61 0.16
CA LEU A 9 9.47 4.72 0.69
C LEU A 9 10.06 3.36 1.01
N LYS A 10 9.84 2.89 2.23
CA LYS A 10 10.31 1.59 2.70
C LYS A 10 9.18 0.57 2.79
N GLU A 11 7.97 1.04 2.95
CA GLU A 11 6.82 0.20 3.22
C GLU A 11 5.57 0.86 2.66
N MET A 12 4.65 0.05 2.15
CA MET A 12 3.33 0.50 1.77
C MET A 12 2.29 -0.27 2.58
N ARG A 13 1.43 0.44 3.28
CA ARG A 13 0.32 -0.15 4.02
C ARG A 13 -0.91 -0.16 3.13
N VAL A 14 -1.57 -1.31 3.08
CA VAL A 14 -2.70 -1.53 2.19
C VAL A 14 -3.93 -1.98 2.95
N ASP A 15 -5.11 -1.67 2.41
CA ASP A 15 -6.38 -2.13 2.98
C ASP A 15 -7.38 -2.39 1.86
N GLY A 16 -8.55 -2.91 2.25
CA GLY A 16 -9.61 -3.24 1.30
C GLY A 16 -9.68 -4.71 0.97
N GLY A 17 -10.76 -5.09 0.31
CA GLY A 17 -11.06 -6.50 0.04
C GLY A 17 -9.99 -7.25 -0.76
N ILE A 18 -9.37 -6.57 -1.73
CA ILE A 18 -8.34 -7.20 -2.58
C ILE A 18 -7.09 -7.58 -1.78
N THR A 19 -6.86 -6.95 -0.62
CA THR A 19 -5.68 -7.25 0.19
C THR A 19 -5.73 -8.63 0.83
N ALA A 20 -6.88 -9.31 0.79
CA ALA A 20 -6.98 -10.70 1.19
C ALA A 20 -6.29 -11.65 0.21
N ASN A 21 -6.05 -11.20 -1.02
CA ASN A 21 -5.41 -12.01 -2.05
C ASN A 21 -3.88 -11.91 -1.91
N SER A 22 -3.27 -12.96 -1.36
CA SER A 22 -1.81 -12.97 -1.11
C SER A 22 -0.99 -12.90 -2.38
N LEU A 23 -1.43 -13.51 -3.46
CA LEU A 23 -0.72 -13.43 -4.74
C LEU A 23 -0.70 -12.00 -5.27
N CYS A 24 -1.83 -11.31 -5.20
CA CYS A 24 -1.94 -9.92 -5.62
C CYS A 24 -0.99 -9.03 -4.80
N MET A 25 -0.92 -9.27 -3.49
CA MET A 25 -0.04 -8.50 -2.61
C MET A 25 1.43 -8.77 -2.90
N GLN A 26 1.79 -10.01 -3.17
CA GLN A 26 3.16 -10.35 -3.54
C GLN A 26 3.55 -9.70 -4.87
N MET A 27 2.65 -9.74 -5.85
CA MET A 27 2.88 -9.08 -7.14
C MET A 27 3.05 -7.58 -6.97
N GLN A 28 2.26 -6.98 -6.08
CA GLN A 28 2.36 -5.55 -5.78
C GLN A 28 3.73 -5.22 -5.18
N ALA A 29 4.19 -6.01 -4.22
CA ALA A 29 5.51 -5.84 -3.62
C ALA A 29 6.61 -5.98 -4.68
N ASP A 30 6.48 -6.97 -5.56
CA ASP A 30 7.46 -7.23 -6.61
C ASP A 30 7.53 -6.09 -7.63
N VAL A 31 6.39 -5.53 -8.01
CA VAL A 31 6.34 -4.41 -8.95
C VAL A 31 6.94 -3.14 -8.35
N MET A 32 6.62 -2.87 -7.09
CA MET A 32 7.07 -1.65 -6.41
C MET A 32 8.49 -1.75 -5.85
N GLY A 33 8.95 -2.95 -5.56
CA GLY A 33 10.27 -3.15 -4.96
C GLY A 33 10.34 -2.71 -3.50
N ILE A 34 9.20 -2.62 -2.82
CA ILE A 34 9.12 -2.26 -1.40
C ILE A 34 8.20 -3.26 -0.69
N ASP A 35 8.26 -3.25 0.64
CA ASP A 35 7.43 -4.11 1.44
C ASP A 35 5.97 -3.64 1.43
N ILE A 36 5.06 -4.60 1.40
CA ILE A 36 3.62 -4.36 1.52
C ILE A 36 3.17 -4.95 2.84
N THR A 37 2.44 -4.19 3.65
CA THR A 37 1.90 -4.67 4.91
C THR A 37 0.40 -4.50 4.96
N ARG A 38 -0.27 -5.53 5.45
CA ARG A 38 -1.72 -5.55 5.63
C ARG A 38 -2.04 -5.48 7.12
N PRO A 39 -2.99 -4.61 7.54
CA PRO A 39 -3.39 -4.54 8.94
C PRO A 39 -4.16 -5.78 9.35
N LEU A 40 -4.18 -6.04 10.67
CA LEU A 40 -4.96 -7.13 11.24
C LEU A 40 -6.45 -6.91 11.02
N ILE A 41 -6.89 -5.65 11.12
CA ILE A 41 -8.28 -5.26 10.88
C ILE A 41 -8.37 -4.67 9.47
N GLY A 42 -9.13 -5.34 8.60
CA GLY A 42 -9.24 -4.94 7.19
C GLY A 42 -10.12 -3.73 6.93
N GLU A 43 -11.04 -3.41 7.85
CA GLU A 43 -11.95 -2.28 7.72
C GLU A 43 -11.33 -1.01 8.29
N THR A 44 -10.27 -0.53 7.65
CA THR A 44 -9.50 0.60 8.16
C THR A 44 -10.24 1.93 8.09
N THR A 45 -11.17 2.08 7.16
CA THR A 45 -11.98 3.30 7.07
C THR A 45 -12.86 3.46 8.30
N ALA A 46 -13.58 2.40 8.69
CA ALA A 46 -14.40 2.40 9.88
C ALA A 46 -13.55 2.56 11.15
N LEU A 47 -12.41 1.87 11.18
CA LEU A 47 -11.49 1.95 12.31
C LEU A 47 -10.92 3.36 12.46
N GLY A 48 -10.60 4.03 11.35
CA GLY A 48 -10.13 5.41 11.36
C GLY A 48 -11.17 6.37 11.95
N ALA A 49 -12.43 6.19 11.58
CA ALA A 49 -13.53 6.98 12.13
C ALA A 49 -13.66 6.74 13.64
N ALA A 50 -13.52 5.49 14.08
CA ALA A 50 -13.56 5.14 15.50
C ALA A 50 -12.39 5.78 16.26
N TYR A 51 -11.20 5.80 15.70
CA TYR A 51 -10.05 6.46 16.30
C TYR A 51 -10.26 7.96 16.44
N ALA A 52 -10.80 8.59 15.40
CA ALA A 52 -11.09 10.02 15.44
C ALA A 52 -12.11 10.36 16.54
N ALA A 53 -13.16 9.56 16.65
CA ALA A 53 -14.16 9.73 17.69
C ALA A 53 -13.56 9.52 19.08
N GLY A 54 -12.73 8.50 19.26
CA GLY A 54 -12.07 8.20 20.51
C GLY A 54 -11.14 9.32 20.96
N LEU A 55 -10.41 9.93 20.04
CA LEU A 55 -9.57 11.09 20.34
C LEU A 55 -10.42 12.29 20.75
N ALA A 56 -11.54 12.53 20.06
CA ALA A 56 -12.41 13.66 20.33
C ALA A 56 -13.03 13.62 21.73
N VAL A 57 -13.39 12.42 22.20
CA VAL A 57 -14.02 12.24 23.53
C VAL A 57 -13.02 11.89 24.63
N GLY A 58 -11.73 11.82 24.32
CA GLY A 58 -10.70 11.56 25.31
C GLY A 58 -10.49 10.08 25.65
N PHE A 59 -11.02 9.15 24.86
CA PHE A 59 -10.77 7.73 25.04
C PHE A 59 -9.29 7.41 24.85
N TRP A 60 -8.67 8.03 23.84
CA TRP A 60 -7.22 8.05 23.65
C TRP A 60 -6.73 9.49 23.82
N SER A 61 -5.63 9.66 24.54
CA SER A 61 -5.11 10.99 24.85
C SER A 61 -4.29 11.58 23.71
N SER A 62 -3.77 10.78 22.80
CA SER A 62 -2.91 11.24 21.73
C SER A 62 -2.94 10.31 20.53
N THR A 63 -2.47 10.82 19.39
CA THR A 63 -2.30 10.01 18.18
C THR A 63 -1.27 8.90 18.38
N ASP A 64 -0.31 9.08 19.28
CA ASP A 64 0.67 8.02 19.58
C ASP A 64 0.01 6.81 20.21
N GLU A 65 -0.97 7.01 21.09
CA GLU A 65 -1.73 5.90 21.65
C GLU A 65 -2.52 5.15 20.58
N VAL A 66 -3.13 5.89 19.66
CA VAL A 66 -3.84 5.29 18.52
C VAL A 66 -2.87 4.50 17.65
N ARG A 67 -1.68 5.05 17.40
CA ARG A 67 -0.68 4.37 16.58
C ARG A 67 -0.26 3.02 17.15
N LYS A 68 -0.24 2.89 18.46
CA LYS A 68 0.08 1.63 19.14
C LYS A 68 -0.98 0.56 18.93
N GLN A 69 -2.18 0.93 18.55
CA GLN A 69 -3.26 -0.01 18.27
C GLN A 69 -3.10 -0.72 16.94
N TRP A 70 -2.31 -0.14 16.03
CA TRP A 70 -2.11 -0.73 14.71
C TRP A 70 -1.27 -2.01 14.81
N LYS A 71 -1.77 -3.07 14.19
CA LYS A 71 -1.07 -4.36 14.14
C LYS A 71 -1.13 -4.89 12.72
N GLN A 72 -0.01 -5.43 12.26
CA GLN A 72 -0.01 -6.06 10.95
C GLN A 72 -0.48 -7.50 11.02
N SER A 73 -1.21 -7.92 9.99
CA SER A 73 -1.60 -9.31 9.78
C SER A 73 -0.51 -10.04 9.03
N ARG A 74 0.00 -9.41 7.98
CA ARG A 74 1.01 -10.02 7.11
C ARG A 74 1.83 -8.95 6.42
N ARG A 75 3.06 -9.32 6.10
CA ARG A 75 3.98 -8.47 5.35
C ARG A 75 4.53 -9.27 4.18
N TRP A 76 4.61 -8.63 3.03
CA TRP A 76 5.21 -9.22 1.83
C TRP A 76 6.39 -8.36 1.44
N SER A 77 7.52 -9.02 1.18
CA SER A 77 8.73 -8.35 0.69
C SER A 77 8.91 -8.63 -0.78
N ALA A 78 9.51 -7.68 -1.49
CA ALA A 78 9.78 -7.87 -2.90
C ALA A 78 10.77 -9.00 -3.12
N THR A 79 10.46 -9.90 -4.06
CA THR A 79 11.35 -10.99 -4.47
C THR A 79 11.86 -10.78 -5.89
N SER A 80 11.38 -9.74 -6.58
CA SER A 80 11.80 -9.41 -7.94
C SER A 80 13.15 -8.72 -7.96
N THR A 81 13.85 -8.84 -9.10
CA THR A 81 15.06 -8.07 -9.34
C THR A 81 14.71 -6.69 -9.89
N GLU A 82 15.67 -5.76 -9.81
CA GLU A 82 15.48 -4.44 -10.41
C GLU A 82 15.23 -4.57 -11.92
N HIS A 83 15.90 -5.49 -12.59
CA HIS A 83 15.67 -5.73 -14.00
C HIS A 83 14.24 -6.15 -14.29
N GLN A 84 13.69 -7.07 -13.50
CA GLN A 84 12.30 -7.50 -13.64
C GLN A 84 11.32 -6.36 -13.43
N ARG A 85 11.57 -5.51 -12.44
CA ARG A 85 10.72 -4.36 -12.15
C ARG A 85 10.75 -3.35 -13.29
N THR A 86 11.94 -3.06 -13.81
CA THR A 86 12.11 -2.14 -14.93
C THR A 86 11.39 -2.63 -16.18
N ALA A 87 11.52 -3.91 -16.49
CA ALA A 87 10.84 -4.52 -17.63
C ALA A 87 9.31 -4.48 -17.46
N GLY A 88 8.83 -4.80 -16.27
CA GLY A 88 7.40 -4.76 -15.96
C GLY A 88 6.84 -3.35 -16.07
N TYR A 89 7.55 -2.37 -15.56
CA TYR A 89 7.11 -0.97 -15.64
C TYR A 89 7.10 -0.46 -17.08
N ALA A 90 8.09 -0.85 -17.89
CA ALA A 90 8.12 -0.51 -19.30
C ALA A 90 6.88 -1.09 -20.03
N GLY A 91 6.51 -2.32 -19.72
CA GLY A 91 5.30 -2.93 -20.25
C GLY A 91 4.04 -2.20 -19.84
N TRP A 92 3.96 -1.78 -18.59
CA TRP A 92 2.84 -0.99 -18.08
C TRP A 92 2.71 0.35 -18.82
N LYS A 93 3.82 1.08 -18.95
CA LYS A 93 3.82 2.35 -19.69
C LYS A 93 3.36 2.17 -21.13
N LYS A 94 3.81 1.12 -21.78
CA LYS A 94 3.38 0.78 -23.14
C LYS A 94 1.88 0.54 -23.20
N ALA A 95 1.34 -0.21 -22.24
CA ALA A 95 -0.10 -0.47 -22.16
C ALA A 95 -0.89 0.82 -21.99
N VAL A 96 -0.44 1.70 -21.12
CA VAL A 96 -1.08 3.00 -20.90
C VAL A 96 -1.07 3.82 -22.19
N GLU A 97 0.05 3.89 -22.88
CA GLU A 97 0.16 4.62 -24.14
C GLU A 97 -0.83 4.11 -25.18
N ARG A 98 -1.06 2.80 -25.22
CA ARG A 98 -1.99 2.18 -26.17
C ARG A 98 -3.46 2.50 -25.87
N THR A 99 -3.74 2.97 -24.65
CA THR A 99 -5.11 3.38 -24.28
C THR A 99 -5.37 4.86 -24.49
N LEU A 100 -4.34 5.66 -24.71
CA LEU A 100 -4.51 7.09 -24.93
C LEU A 100 -5.21 7.34 -26.26
N ASN A 101 -6.07 8.34 -26.27
CA ASN A 101 -6.86 8.72 -27.45
C ASN A 101 -7.76 7.60 -27.96
N TRP A 102 -8.13 6.67 -27.09
CA TRP A 102 -9.02 5.57 -27.44
C TRP A 102 -10.42 6.08 -27.82
N VAL A 103 -10.89 7.09 -27.11
CA VAL A 103 -12.18 7.74 -27.39
C VAL A 103 -11.95 9.17 -27.87
N ASP A 104 -12.79 9.59 -28.80
CA ASP A 104 -12.75 10.94 -29.37
C ASP A 104 -13.31 11.99 -28.39
#